data_9808e04014f46ab7320a24d854f799c7
#
_entry.id   9808e04014f46ab7320a24d854f799c7
#
_cell.length_a   1.000
_cell.length_b   1.000
_cell.length_c   1.000
_cell.angle_alpha   90.00
_cell.angle_beta   90.00
_cell.angle_gamma   90.00
#
_symmetry.space_group_name_H-M   'P 1'
#
loop_
_entity.id
_entity.type
_entity.pdbx_description
1 polymer ?
#
loop_
_entity_poly.entity_id
_entity_poly.type
_entity_poly.pdbx_seq_one_letter_code
_entity_poly.pdbx_strand_id
1 'polypeptide(L)'
;MSTSAKFGKCKSVKEDMARLPEGKAKVDKFYVGFWDSSNLVAVMDFVYAYPDEETVFIGLFMVDRIYQGKGIGSQIVTEALAYFAKNFRKARLAYVRGKPQSQYFWEKQGFKPIGSEVKQELYTVAIVEQSLRG
;
A
#
# COMPACT_ATOMS: atom_id res chain seq x y z
N MET A 1 11.09 -9.64 17.00
CA MET A 1 11.14 -9.98 15.58
C MET A 1 11.51 -8.75 14.77
N SER A 2 12.53 -8.85 13.98
CA SER A 2 12.90 -7.74 13.11
C SER A 2 12.48 -8.07 11.68
N THR A 3 11.90 -7.10 11.01
CA THR A 3 11.45 -7.23 9.63
C THR A 3 12.24 -6.27 8.76
N SER A 4 12.78 -6.77 7.69
CA SER A 4 13.51 -5.93 6.73
C SER A 4 12.72 -5.82 5.44
N ALA A 5 12.87 -4.70 4.75
CA ALA A 5 12.24 -4.48 3.46
C ALA A 5 13.28 -4.52 2.36
N LYS A 6 12.93 -5.16 1.25
CA LYS A 6 13.75 -5.18 0.05
C LYS A 6 12.98 -4.48 -1.04
N PHE A 7 13.50 -3.34 -1.48
CA PHE A 7 12.86 -2.50 -2.49
C PHE A 7 13.41 -2.81 -3.86
N GLY A 8 12.53 -2.82 -4.85
CA GLY A 8 12.94 -3.05 -6.22
C GLY A 8 11.75 -2.91 -7.17
N LYS A 9 12.06 -2.87 -8.45
CA LYS A 9 11.04 -2.83 -9.48
C LYS A 9 10.46 -4.22 -9.69
N CYS A 10 9.15 -4.28 -9.92
CA CYS A 10 8.47 -5.53 -10.19
C CYS A 10 8.85 -6.04 -11.57
N LYS A 11 9.66 -7.11 -11.62
CA LYS A 11 10.09 -7.70 -12.89
C LYS A 11 9.48 -9.06 -13.15
N SER A 12 9.06 -9.75 -12.11
CA SER A 12 8.64 -11.13 -12.22
C SER A 12 7.12 -11.32 -12.21
N VAL A 13 6.35 -10.31 -11.89
CA VAL A 13 4.89 -10.41 -11.79
C VAL A 13 4.27 -9.59 -12.90
N LYS A 14 4.16 -10.20 -14.08
CA LYS A 14 3.68 -9.53 -15.28
C LYS A 14 2.26 -8.98 -15.14
N GLU A 15 1.41 -9.69 -14.43
CA GLU A 15 0.01 -9.28 -14.26
C GLU A 15 -0.08 -7.97 -13.49
N ASP A 16 0.70 -7.83 -12.42
CA ASP A 16 0.71 -6.59 -11.65
C ASP A 16 1.30 -5.45 -12.46
N MET A 17 2.31 -5.74 -13.26
CA MET A 17 2.92 -4.73 -14.12
C MET A 17 1.93 -4.20 -15.16
N ALA A 18 0.98 -5.03 -15.57
CA ALA A 18 -0.05 -4.64 -16.53
C ALA A 18 -1.14 -3.77 -15.90
N ARG A 19 -1.21 -3.70 -14.58
CA ARG A 19 -2.23 -2.94 -13.84
C ARG A 19 -1.77 -1.57 -13.42
N LEU A 20 -0.87 -0.96 -14.16
CA LEU A 20 -0.41 0.37 -13.84
C LEU A 20 -1.55 1.38 -13.99
N PRO A 21 -1.61 2.39 -13.11
CA PRO A 21 -2.54 3.49 -13.29
C PRO A 21 -2.32 4.16 -14.64
N GLU A 22 -3.39 4.74 -15.18
CA GLU A 22 -3.33 5.45 -16.44
C GLU A 22 -2.26 6.54 -16.40
N GLY A 23 -1.47 6.60 -17.45
CA GLY A 23 -0.43 7.62 -17.58
C GLY A 23 0.88 7.31 -16.87
N LYS A 24 0.99 6.14 -16.22
CA LYS A 24 2.21 5.77 -15.51
C LYS A 24 3.03 4.73 -16.28
N ALA A 25 4.34 4.95 -16.32
CA ALA A 25 5.27 3.99 -16.87
C ALA A 25 5.58 2.90 -15.84
N LYS A 26 5.99 1.71 -16.31
CA LYS A 26 6.33 0.60 -15.43
C LYS A 26 7.42 0.94 -14.43
N VAL A 27 8.30 1.86 -14.75
CA VAL A 27 9.40 2.25 -13.87
C VAL A 27 8.93 2.93 -12.59
N ASP A 28 7.71 3.46 -12.58
CA ASP A 28 7.15 4.16 -11.43
C ASP A 28 6.48 3.23 -10.43
N LYS A 29 6.30 1.97 -10.79
CA LYS A 29 5.68 0.97 -9.92
C LYS A 29 6.72 0.09 -9.27
N PHE A 30 6.56 -0.12 -7.97
CA PHE A 30 7.47 -0.94 -7.16
C PHE A 30 6.70 -2.07 -6.48
N TYR A 31 7.39 -3.17 -6.31
CA TYR A 31 6.90 -4.33 -5.58
C TYR A 31 7.93 -4.67 -4.51
N VAL A 32 7.50 -4.72 -3.26
CA VAL A 32 8.42 -4.84 -2.13
C VAL A 32 8.04 -6.03 -1.27
N GLY A 33 9.02 -6.84 -0.92
CA GLY A 33 8.85 -7.90 0.05
C GLY A 33 9.40 -7.46 1.41
N PHE A 34 8.72 -7.85 2.46
CA PHE A 34 9.17 -7.65 3.85
C PHE A 34 9.54 -9.01 4.42
N TRP A 35 10.75 -9.14 4.93
CA TRP A 35 11.33 -10.42 5.28
C TRP A 35 11.70 -10.47 6.76
N ASP A 36 11.50 -11.65 7.36
CA ASP A 36 12.04 -12.00 8.67
C ASP A 36 13.00 -13.16 8.42
N SER A 37 14.30 -12.86 8.42
CA SER A 37 15.33 -13.79 7.97
C SER A 37 15.04 -14.25 6.54
N SER A 38 14.78 -15.54 6.32
CA SER A 38 14.47 -16.08 4.99
C SER A 38 12.97 -16.21 4.73
N ASN A 39 12.13 -15.78 5.68
CA ASN A 39 10.69 -15.93 5.57
C ASN A 39 10.06 -14.63 5.05
N LEU A 40 9.30 -14.74 3.97
CA LEU A 40 8.54 -13.60 3.45
C LEU A 40 7.32 -13.38 4.34
N VAL A 41 7.29 -12.22 4.99
CA VAL A 41 6.24 -11.87 5.95
C VAL A 41 5.10 -11.14 5.28
N ALA A 42 5.41 -10.24 4.36
CA ALA A 42 4.41 -9.39 3.70
C ALA A 42 4.92 -8.89 2.36
N VAL A 43 3.99 -8.46 1.53
CA VAL A 43 4.32 -7.82 0.25
C VAL A 43 3.50 -6.55 0.12
N MET A 44 4.06 -5.57 -0.56
CA MET A 44 3.38 -4.31 -0.83
C MET A 44 3.74 -3.86 -2.24
N ASP A 45 2.77 -3.39 -3.01
CA ASP A 45 3.09 -2.66 -4.22
C ASP A 45 2.63 -1.22 -4.08
N PHE A 46 3.32 -0.34 -4.75
CA PHE A 46 2.98 1.07 -4.72
C PHE A 46 3.50 1.78 -5.96
N VAL A 47 2.90 2.92 -6.24
CA VAL A 47 3.25 3.76 -7.39
C VAL A 47 3.64 5.12 -6.85
N TYR A 48 4.81 5.60 -7.26
CA TYR A 48 5.26 6.94 -6.90
C TYR A 48 4.57 7.99 -7.78
N ALA A 49 4.32 9.14 -7.18
CA ALA A 49 3.80 10.32 -7.88
C ALA A 49 2.48 10.03 -8.60
N TYR A 50 1.54 9.44 -7.89
CA TYR A 50 0.21 9.17 -8.42
C TYR A 50 -0.83 9.35 -7.29
N PRO A 51 -1.92 10.07 -7.52
CA PRO A 51 -2.35 10.72 -8.76
C PRO A 51 -1.65 12.04 -9.05
N ASP A 52 -0.82 12.52 -8.16
CA ASP A 52 -0.03 13.71 -8.36
C ASP A 52 1.39 13.53 -7.82
N GLU A 53 2.26 14.50 -8.07
CA GLU A 53 3.69 14.41 -7.74
C GLU A 53 3.99 14.29 -6.24
N GLU A 54 3.04 14.64 -5.38
CA GLU A 54 3.23 14.62 -3.94
C GLU A 54 2.75 13.35 -3.28
N THR A 55 2.16 12.44 -4.03
CA THR A 55 1.42 11.29 -3.49
C THR A 55 2.03 9.97 -3.90
N VAL A 56 2.10 9.05 -2.93
CA VAL A 56 2.38 7.63 -3.17
C VAL A 56 1.05 6.89 -3.11
N PHE A 57 0.76 6.06 -4.10
CA PHE A 57 -0.44 5.24 -4.12
C PHE A 57 -0.08 3.80 -3.79
N ILE A 58 -0.61 3.28 -2.71
CA ILE A 58 -0.41 1.88 -2.31
C ILE A 58 -1.49 1.04 -3.00
N GLY A 59 -1.05 0.16 -3.89
CA GLY A 59 -1.96 -0.67 -4.67
C GLY A 59 -2.32 -1.99 -4.02
N LEU A 60 -1.39 -2.55 -3.25
CA LEU A 60 -1.56 -3.83 -2.62
C LEU A 60 -0.75 -3.89 -1.34
N PHE A 61 -1.33 -4.47 -0.30
CA PHE A 61 -0.59 -4.83 0.90
C PHE A 61 -1.18 -6.12 1.47
N MET A 62 -0.34 -7.14 1.59
CA MET A 62 -0.75 -8.44 2.12
C MET A 62 0.27 -8.93 3.12
N VAL A 63 -0.22 -9.44 4.24
CA VAL A 63 0.61 -10.06 5.29
C VAL A 63 0.33 -11.54 5.28
N ASP A 64 1.39 -12.35 5.35
CA ASP A 64 1.26 -13.80 5.44
C ASP A 64 0.39 -14.14 6.65
N ARG A 65 -0.49 -15.10 6.46
CA ARG A 65 -1.50 -15.50 7.45
C ARG A 65 -0.90 -15.81 8.82
N ILE A 66 0.25 -16.47 8.85
CA ILE A 66 0.86 -16.84 10.14
C ILE A 66 1.39 -15.64 10.92
N TYR A 67 1.55 -14.50 10.27
CA TYR A 67 2.01 -13.27 10.92
C TYR A 67 0.88 -12.29 11.22
N GLN A 68 -0.34 -12.61 10.82
CA GLN A 68 -1.49 -11.73 11.07
C GLN A 68 -1.88 -11.74 12.55
N GLY A 69 -2.51 -10.65 13.00
CA GLY A 69 -3.01 -10.54 14.36
C GLY A 69 -1.97 -10.26 15.42
N LYS A 70 -0.75 -9.93 15.02
CA LYS A 70 0.37 -9.70 15.96
C LYS A 70 0.92 -8.28 15.91
N GLY A 71 0.23 -7.37 15.21
CA GLY A 71 0.70 -6.00 15.06
C GLY A 71 1.77 -5.79 14.00
N ILE A 72 2.16 -6.85 13.31
CA ILE A 72 3.23 -6.77 12.32
C ILE A 72 2.81 -5.93 11.12
N GLY A 73 1.56 -6.05 10.66
CA GLY A 73 1.06 -5.25 9.55
C GLY A 73 1.13 -3.76 9.86
N SER A 74 0.73 -3.36 11.06
CA SER A 74 0.80 -1.97 11.48
C SER A 74 2.24 -1.47 11.54
N GLN A 75 3.16 -2.30 12.03
CA GLN A 75 4.57 -1.95 12.09
C GLN A 75 5.14 -1.73 10.69
N ILE A 76 4.84 -2.62 9.76
CA ILE A 76 5.33 -2.52 8.39
C ILE A 76 4.80 -1.26 7.72
N VAL A 77 3.50 -0.98 7.86
CA VAL A 77 2.91 0.23 7.26
C VAL A 77 3.54 1.48 7.86
N THR A 78 3.74 1.51 9.18
CA THR A 78 4.39 2.65 9.83
C THR A 78 5.79 2.91 9.26
N GLU A 79 6.57 1.85 9.09
CA GLU A 79 7.92 1.97 8.51
C GLU A 79 7.88 2.41 7.04
N ALA A 80 6.94 1.86 6.27
CA ALA A 80 6.78 2.23 4.87
C ALA A 80 6.39 3.71 4.72
N LEU A 81 5.44 4.17 5.54
CA LEU A 81 5.01 5.56 5.50
C LEU A 81 6.14 6.52 5.89
N ALA A 82 6.96 6.14 6.87
CA ALA A 82 8.12 6.93 7.25
C ALA A 82 9.13 7.02 6.10
N TYR A 83 9.31 5.93 5.37
CA TYR A 83 10.17 5.91 4.19
C TYR A 83 9.62 6.82 3.09
N PHE A 84 8.32 6.72 2.80
CA PHE A 84 7.70 7.56 1.77
C PHE A 84 7.75 9.04 2.13
N ALA A 85 7.68 9.38 3.40
CA ALA A 85 7.66 10.76 3.87
C ALA A 85 8.96 11.52 3.52
N LYS A 86 10.02 10.82 3.17
CA LYS A 86 11.27 11.45 2.75
C LYS A 86 11.12 12.23 1.44
N ASN A 87 10.22 11.79 0.56
CA ASN A 87 10.08 12.36 -0.77
C ASN A 87 8.65 12.74 -1.14
N PHE A 88 7.66 12.30 -0.36
CA PHE A 88 6.26 12.52 -0.67
C PHE A 88 5.52 13.10 0.52
N ARG A 89 4.42 13.79 0.26
CA ARG A 89 3.63 14.44 1.30
C ARG A 89 2.39 13.67 1.70
N LYS A 90 1.94 12.77 0.83
CA LYS A 90 0.69 12.04 1.04
C LYS A 90 0.84 10.60 0.65
N ALA A 91 0.06 9.75 1.30
CA ALA A 91 -0.13 8.37 0.87
C ALA A 91 -1.62 8.16 0.65
N ARG A 92 -1.97 7.48 -0.42
CA ARG A 92 -3.35 7.20 -0.80
C ARG A 92 -3.48 5.72 -1.13
N LEU A 93 -4.64 5.16 -0.87
CA LEU A 93 -4.96 3.80 -1.27
C LEU A 93 -6.46 3.65 -1.44
N ALA A 94 -6.86 2.50 -1.97
CA ALA A 94 -8.25 2.14 -2.09
C ALA A 94 -8.47 0.78 -1.44
N TYR A 95 -9.61 0.61 -0.75
CA TYR A 95 -9.99 -0.70 -0.24
C TYR A 95 -11.45 -0.99 -0.58
N VAL A 96 -11.79 -2.27 -0.61
CA VAL A 96 -13.16 -2.69 -0.92
C VAL A 96 -14.04 -2.43 0.29
N ARG A 97 -15.16 -1.71 0.08
CA ARG A 97 -16.12 -1.46 1.15
C ARG A 97 -16.85 -2.75 1.51
N GLY A 98 -17.33 -2.79 2.75
CA GLY A 98 -18.03 -3.97 3.25
C GLY A 98 -17.12 -5.00 3.89
N LYS A 99 -15.84 -4.69 4.03
CA LYS A 99 -14.88 -5.53 4.74
C LYS A 99 -14.38 -4.78 5.98
N PRO A 100 -15.04 -4.95 7.12
CA PRO A 100 -14.73 -4.16 8.33
C PRO A 100 -13.28 -4.26 8.77
N GLN A 101 -12.65 -5.43 8.58
CA GLN A 101 -11.26 -5.62 8.98
C GLN A 101 -10.30 -4.71 8.20
N SER A 102 -10.51 -4.60 6.89
CA SER A 102 -9.68 -3.72 6.06
C SER A 102 -9.89 -2.26 6.42
N GLN A 103 -11.14 -1.86 6.56
CA GLN A 103 -11.47 -0.49 6.94
C GLN A 103 -10.85 -0.14 8.29
N TYR A 104 -11.03 -0.99 9.29
CA TYR A 104 -10.49 -0.75 10.63
C TYR A 104 -8.97 -0.66 10.60
N PHE A 105 -8.33 -1.57 9.89
CA PHE A 105 -6.87 -1.57 9.79
C PHE A 105 -6.34 -0.25 9.24
N TRP A 106 -6.87 0.19 8.09
CA TRP A 106 -6.37 1.40 7.44
C TRP A 106 -6.72 2.68 8.20
N GLU A 107 -7.89 2.73 8.81
CA GLU A 107 -8.26 3.86 9.66
C GLU A 107 -7.31 3.98 10.85
N LYS A 108 -6.97 2.84 11.44
CA LYS A 108 -6.03 2.79 12.55
C LYS A 108 -4.63 3.29 12.15
N GLN A 109 -4.25 3.08 10.89
CA GLN A 109 -2.98 3.59 10.39
C GLN A 109 -3.01 5.09 10.08
N GLY A 110 -4.15 5.74 10.20
CA GLY A 110 -4.29 7.16 9.99
C GLY A 110 -4.90 7.57 8.66
N PHE A 111 -5.33 6.62 7.85
CA PHE A 111 -5.98 6.92 6.58
C PHE A 111 -7.43 7.31 6.78
N LYS A 112 -7.87 8.33 6.05
CA LYS A 112 -9.23 8.85 6.14
C LYS A 112 -9.86 8.94 4.77
N PRO A 113 -11.19 8.71 4.66
CA PRO A 113 -11.88 8.88 3.39
C PRO A 113 -11.75 10.30 2.86
N ILE A 114 -11.61 10.42 1.55
CA ILE A 114 -11.54 11.73 0.88
C ILE A 114 -12.81 12.05 0.12
N GLY A 115 -13.88 11.29 0.38
CA GLY A 115 -15.17 11.53 -0.26
C GLY A 115 -15.34 10.89 -1.63
N SER A 116 -14.33 10.17 -2.10
CA SER A 116 -14.38 9.51 -3.40
C SER A 116 -14.61 8.03 -3.24
N GLU A 117 -15.52 7.49 -4.08
CA GLU A 117 -15.77 6.06 -4.15
C GLU A 117 -15.85 5.67 -5.61
N VAL A 118 -15.38 4.47 -5.92
CA VAL A 118 -15.48 3.91 -7.27
C VAL A 118 -16.36 2.68 -7.20
N LYS A 119 -17.49 2.71 -7.89
CA LYS A 119 -18.41 1.59 -7.95
C LYS A 119 -17.99 0.66 -9.07
N GLN A 120 -17.75 -0.59 -8.73
CA GLN A 120 -17.52 -1.65 -9.68
C GLN A 120 -18.79 -2.49 -9.79
N GLU A 121 -18.81 -3.45 -10.70
CA GLU A 121 -19.98 -4.28 -10.92
C GLU A 121 -20.41 -5.03 -9.66
N LEU A 122 -19.45 -5.58 -8.91
CA LEU A 122 -19.71 -6.43 -7.76
C LEU A 122 -19.34 -5.81 -6.41
N TYR A 123 -18.70 -4.64 -6.42
CA TYR A 123 -18.22 -4.03 -5.18
C TYR A 123 -17.98 -2.54 -5.35
N THR A 124 -17.84 -1.86 -4.23
CA THR A 124 -17.49 -0.44 -4.19
C THR A 124 -16.14 -0.29 -3.49
N VAL A 125 -15.31 0.57 -4.03
CA VAL A 125 -13.97 0.84 -3.48
C VAL A 125 -13.98 2.23 -2.85
N ALA A 126 -13.50 2.32 -1.63
CA ALA A 126 -13.33 3.60 -0.93
C ALA A 126 -11.90 4.08 -1.09
N ILE A 127 -11.74 5.36 -1.41
CA ILE A 127 -10.42 5.99 -1.53
C ILE A 127 -10.11 6.67 -0.21
N VAL A 128 -8.97 6.37 0.36
CA VAL A 128 -8.52 6.96 1.64
C VAL A 128 -7.12 7.51 1.51
N GLU A 129 -6.80 8.50 2.34
CA GLU A 129 -5.55 9.24 2.23
C GLU A 129 -5.08 9.70 3.60
N GLN A 130 -3.77 9.87 3.76
CA GLN A 130 -3.24 10.57 4.93
C GLN A 130 -2.05 11.45 4.55
N SER A 131 -1.84 12.49 5.37
CA SER A 131 -0.67 13.34 5.25
C SER A 131 0.53 12.62 5.88
N LEU A 132 1.67 12.66 5.19
CA LEU A 132 2.92 12.06 5.67
C LEU A 132 3.79 13.09 6.40
N ARG A 133 3.48 14.37 6.23
CA ARG A 133 4.21 15.46 6.86
C ARG A 133 3.19 16.29 7.61
N GLY A 134 3.19 16.08 8.88
CA GLY A 134 2.23 16.66 9.70
C GLY A 134 2.21 17.88 10.22
#